data_1b7a508d77c52ea0e4643983c7deb77a
#
_entry.id   1b7a508d77c52ea0e4643983c7deb77a
#
_cell.length_a   1.000
_cell.length_b   1.000
_cell.length_c   1.000
_cell.angle_alpha   90.00
_cell.angle_beta   90.00
_cell.angle_gamma   90.00
#
_symmetry.space_group_name_H-M   'P 1'
#
loop_
_entity.id
_entity.type
_entity.pdbx_description
1 polymer ?
#
loop_
_entity_poly.entity_id
_entity_poly.type
_entity_poly.pdbx_seq_one_letter_code
_entity_poly.pdbx_strand_id
1 'polypeptide(L)'
;MTNTERPLAISAPEPRTLDLIFSDSARADLQAKYEIVEADPENIAGLGDGILGRARYIIGQPPLSAETLARMPGLRSILNVESNLLNNMPYEVLFQRGIHVVTTGQVFAEPVAEIGLGFALALARGIVDADVAFRQGSELWGGKGNASARLIAGSEIGIVGFGDLGKALRRVLSGFRARIRVFDPWLPQSILEENGVEPASLQEVLTKSDFIFVAAAVTSENSKFLGTEAFASMRRGAAFILLSRADVVDFDALMAAVSSGHIVAASDVYPEEPLPPDHPVRSLKGFIRSAHRAGALDSAFKKMGDMVLEDMDLMDRGLPPMRCKRAERETVSRMRSKPVAVN
;
A
#
# COMPACT_ATOMS: atom_id res chain seq x y z
N MET A 1 27.64 16.49 -35.03
CA MET A 1 26.69 15.78 -34.19
C MET A 1 27.44 15.44 -32.92
N THR A 2 27.24 16.19 -31.86
CA THR A 2 27.80 15.88 -30.54
C THR A 2 27.18 14.57 -30.06
N ASN A 3 27.98 13.53 -30.00
CA ASN A 3 27.62 12.26 -29.42
C ASN A 3 27.43 12.52 -27.91
N THR A 4 26.25 13.04 -27.51
CA THR A 4 25.92 13.22 -26.09
C THR A 4 25.65 11.84 -25.53
N GLU A 5 26.62 11.38 -24.76
CA GLU A 5 26.51 10.11 -24.02
C GLU A 5 25.17 10.09 -23.22
N ARG A 6 24.39 9.02 -23.38
CA ARG A 6 23.08 8.91 -22.68
C ARG A 6 23.30 8.94 -21.17
N PRO A 7 22.40 9.58 -20.41
CA PRO A 7 22.44 9.49 -18.94
C PRO A 7 22.39 8.04 -18.49
N LEU A 8 23.14 7.69 -17.43
CA LEU A 8 23.21 6.33 -16.92
C LEU A 8 22.21 6.13 -15.78
N ALA A 9 21.44 5.04 -15.86
CA ALA A 9 20.58 4.56 -14.79
C ALA A 9 21.03 3.17 -14.33
N ILE A 10 21.30 3.02 -13.04
CA ILE A 10 21.56 1.73 -12.41
C ILE A 10 20.20 1.07 -12.12
N SER A 11 20.04 -0.18 -12.57
CA SER A 11 18.84 -0.97 -12.36
C SER A 11 19.08 -2.02 -11.28
N ALA A 12 18.43 -1.85 -10.13
CA ALA A 12 18.46 -2.77 -8.99
C ALA A 12 17.08 -2.83 -8.33
N PRO A 13 16.02 -3.24 -9.08
CA PRO A 13 14.63 -3.15 -8.64
C PRO A 13 14.18 -4.31 -7.76
N GLU A 14 15.03 -5.27 -7.41
CA GLU A 14 14.67 -6.46 -6.65
C GLU A 14 13.81 -6.16 -5.42
N PRO A 15 12.85 -7.05 -5.11
CA PRO A 15 12.56 -8.35 -5.74
C PRO A 15 11.80 -8.28 -7.08
N ARG A 16 11.57 -7.10 -7.63
CA ARG A 16 10.94 -6.91 -8.92
C ARG A 16 11.97 -6.96 -10.06
N THR A 17 11.49 -6.94 -11.30
CA THR A 17 12.32 -6.84 -12.49
C THR A 17 11.83 -5.68 -13.36
N LEU A 18 12.68 -5.17 -14.24
CA LEU A 18 12.24 -4.14 -15.20
C LEU A 18 11.12 -4.67 -16.11
N ASP A 19 11.16 -5.95 -16.50
CA ASP A 19 10.10 -6.56 -17.31
C ASP A 19 8.75 -6.62 -16.57
N LEU A 20 8.76 -6.76 -15.26
CA LEU A 20 7.54 -6.73 -14.47
C LEU A 20 6.95 -5.32 -14.40
N ILE A 21 7.79 -4.30 -14.18
CA ILE A 21 7.32 -2.94 -13.85
C ILE A 21 7.19 -2.01 -15.05
N PHE A 22 7.78 -2.32 -16.20
CA PHE A 22 7.64 -1.54 -17.43
C PHE A 22 6.80 -2.30 -18.47
N SER A 23 5.92 -1.60 -19.17
CA SER A 23 5.36 -2.11 -20.42
C SER A 23 6.45 -2.17 -21.50
N ASP A 24 6.24 -2.96 -22.56
CA ASP A 24 7.22 -3.08 -23.65
C ASP A 24 7.56 -1.71 -24.26
N SER A 25 6.56 -0.85 -24.45
CA SER A 25 6.76 0.51 -24.96
C SER A 25 7.55 1.40 -23.99
N ALA A 26 7.19 1.38 -22.70
CA ALA A 26 7.88 2.16 -21.68
C ALA A 26 9.33 1.68 -21.48
N ARG A 27 9.56 0.36 -21.61
CA ARG A 27 10.91 -0.20 -21.55
C ARG A 27 11.75 0.21 -22.74
N ALA A 28 11.17 0.20 -23.94
CA ALA A 28 11.84 0.68 -25.15
C ALA A 28 12.22 2.17 -25.03
N ASP A 29 11.32 3.00 -24.49
CA ASP A 29 11.56 4.41 -24.22
C ASP A 29 12.68 4.61 -23.18
N LEU A 30 12.68 3.82 -22.10
CA LEU A 30 13.74 3.83 -21.09
C LEU A 30 15.10 3.55 -21.73
N GLN A 31 15.19 2.48 -22.52
CA GLN A 31 16.44 2.06 -23.18
C GLN A 31 16.89 3.03 -24.27
N ALA A 32 15.96 3.71 -24.93
CA ALA A 32 16.28 4.74 -25.92
C ALA A 32 16.90 6.00 -25.29
N LYS A 33 16.43 6.40 -24.12
CA LYS A 33 16.84 7.63 -23.41
C LYS A 33 18.03 7.43 -22.49
N TYR A 34 18.17 6.25 -21.87
CA TYR A 34 19.16 5.98 -20.82
C TYR A 34 20.04 4.78 -21.16
N GLU A 35 21.28 4.83 -20.71
CA GLU A 35 22.14 3.66 -20.59
C GLU A 35 21.75 2.92 -19.30
N ILE A 36 21.33 1.66 -19.42
CA ILE A 36 20.89 0.85 -18.28
C ILE A 36 22.01 -0.10 -17.89
N VAL A 37 22.44 -0.03 -16.64
CA VAL A 37 23.39 -0.97 -16.03
C VAL A 37 22.66 -1.77 -14.98
N GLU A 38 22.42 -3.04 -15.24
CA GLU A 38 21.85 -3.96 -14.25
C GLU A 38 22.87 -4.28 -13.17
N ALA A 39 22.45 -4.26 -11.91
CA ALA A 39 23.31 -4.48 -10.76
C ALA A 39 22.59 -5.27 -9.67
N ASP A 40 23.39 -6.08 -8.95
CA ASP A 40 22.94 -6.69 -7.71
C ASP A 40 22.72 -5.59 -6.64
N PRO A 41 21.52 -5.48 -6.04
CA PRO A 41 21.26 -4.49 -5.00
C PRO A 41 22.25 -4.51 -3.85
N GLU A 42 22.72 -5.69 -3.47
CA GLU A 42 23.67 -5.86 -2.35
C GLU A 42 25.11 -5.50 -2.74
N ASN A 43 25.39 -5.28 -4.02
CA ASN A 43 26.75 -5.02 -4.52
C ASN A 43 26.90 -3.74 -5.34
N ILE A 44 26.08 -2.73 -5.12
CA ILE A 44 26.21 -1.42 -5.80
C ILE A 44 27.60 -0.80 -5.56
N ALA A 45 28.14 -0.92 -4.35
CA ALA A 45 29.47 -0.41 -4.01
C ALA A 45 30.60 -1.07 -4.82
N GLY A 46 30.40 -2.29 -5.33
CA GLY A 46 31.35 -3.03 -6.17
C GLY A 46 31.40 -2.56 -7.62
N LEU A 47 30.49 -1.70 -8.06
CA LEU A 47 30.54 -1.10 -9.40
C LEU A 47 31.74 -0.17 -9.51
N GLY A 48 32.38 -0.19 -10.69
CA GLY A 48 33.53 0.66 -10.96
C GLY A 48 33.21 2.16 -10.95
N ASP A 49 34.19 3.00 -10.62
CA ASP A 49 34.00 4.46 -10.52
C ASP A 49 33.50 5.09 -11.83
N GLY A 50 33.85 4.50 -12.98
CA GLY A 50 33.34 4.93 -14.29
C GLY A 50 31.81 4.79 -14.42
N ILE A 51 31.20 3.79 -13.77
CA ILE A 51 29.74 3.61 -13.72
C ILE A 51 29.15 4.52 -12.65
N LEU A 52 29.65 4.43 -11.42
CA LEU A 52 29.12 5.22 -10.30
C LEU A 52 29.23 6.72 -10.55
N GLY A 53 30.35 7.19 -11.12
CA GLY A 53 30.56 8.60 -11.43
C GLY A 53 29.61 9.17 -12.48
N ARG A 54 29.08 8.33 -13.38
CA ARG A 54 28.11 8.69 -14.43
C ARG A 54 26.65 8.46 -14.00
N ALA A 55 26.42 7.73 -12.89
CA ALA A 55 25.09 7.38 -12.45
C ALA A 55 24.25 8.63 -12.17
N ARG A 56 23.11 8.73 -12.85
CA ARG A 56 22.15 9.82 -12.69
C ARG A 56 20.88 9.36 -11.96
N TYR A 57 20.53 8.11 -12.11
CA TYR A 57 19.35 7.48 -11.50
C TYR A 57 19.68 6.09 -10.98
N ILE A 58 18.96 5.69 -9.92
CA ILE A 58 18.89 4.29 -9.47
C ILE A 58 17.42 3.89 -9.51
N ILE A 59 17.06 2.86 -10.28
CA ILE A 59 15.75 2.25 -10.31
C ILE A 59 15.77 1.07 -9.33
N GLY A 60 15.06 1.20 -8.22
CA GLY A 60 15.14 0.35 -7.06
C GLY A 60 15.56 1.14 -5.83
N GLN A 61 15.64 0.46 -4.69
CA GLN A 61 16.15 1.05 -3.45
C GLN A 61 17.18 0.12 -2.79
N PRO A 62 18.38 -0.05 -3.40
CA PRO A 62 19.44 -0.85 -2.83
C PRO A 62 19.99 -0.22 -1.56
N PRO A 63 20.65 -0.99 -0.67
CA PRO A 63 21.41 -0.44 0.44
C PRO A 63 22.55 0.45 -0.06
N LEU A 64 22.66 1.65 0.48
CA LEU A 64 23.70 2.61 0.10
C LEU A 64 24.39 3.20 1.33
N SER A 65 25.74 3.23 1.28
CA SER A 65 26.53 3.96 2.27
C SER A 65 26.79 5.40 1.83
N ALA A 66 27.16 6.27 2.77
CA ALA A 66 27.61 7.63 2.46
C ALA A 66 28.85 7.63 1.57
N GLU A 67 29.75 6.65 1.72
CA GLU A 67 30.95 6.47 0.90
C GLU A 67 30.57 6.11 -0.55
N THR A 68 29.64 5.17 -0.74
CA THR A 68 29.14 4.80 -2.07
C THR A 68 28.47 6.00 -2.74
N LEU A 69 27.66 6.77 -2.01
CA LEU A 69 27.02 7.98 -2.51
C LEU A 69 28.02 9.07 -2.91
N ALA A 70 29.15 9.19 -2.19
CA ALA A 70 30.21 10.16 -2.54
C ALA A 70 30.82 9.88 -3.92
N ARG A 71 30.83 8.61 -4.38
CA ARG A 71 31.31 8.20 -5.72
C ARG A 71 30.29 8.49 -6.82
N MET A 72 29.07 8.97 -6.49
CA MET A 72 27.98 9.28 -7.44
C MET A 72 27.69 10.80 -7.44
N PRO A 73 28.59 11.66 -7.92
CA PRO A 73 28.39 13.12 -7.85
C PRO A 73 27.20 13.60 -8.68
N GLY A 74 26.84 12.88 -9.74
CA GLY A 74 25.75 13.20 -10.66
C GLY A 74 24.38 12.62 -10.30
N LEU A 75 24.30 11.83 -9.22
CA LEU A 75 23.04 11.16 -8.83
C LEU A 75 21.95 12.19 -8.51
N ARG A 76 20.78 12.05 -9.14
CA ARG A 76 19.61 12.92 -8.95
C ARG A 76 18.49 12.26 -8.17
N SER A 77 18.24 10.98 -8.41
CA SER A 77 17.16 10.29 -7.74
C SER A 77 17.39 8.80 -7.58
N ILE A 78 16.82 8.26 -6.51
CA ILE A 78 16.63 6.85 -6.22
C ILE A 78 15.12 6.60 -6.32
N LEU A 79 14.72 5.77 -7.29
CA LEU A 79 13.34 5.53 -7.68
C LEU A 79 12.91 4.17 -7.13
N ASN A 80 12.41 4.16 -5.90
CA ASN A 80 11.94 2.94 -5.25
C ASN A 80 10.65 2.44 -5.93
N VAL A 81 10.71 1.24 -6.46
CA VAL A 81 9.60 0.55 -7.12
C VAL A 81 8.82 -0.38 -6.18
N GLU A 82 8.82 -0.04 -4.90
CA GLU A 82 8.05 -0.67 -3.84
C GLU A 82 7.09 0.31 -3.18
N SER A 83 6.22 -0.19 -2.30
CA SER A 83 5.21 0.64 -1.63
C SER A 83 5.77 1.48 -0.48
N ASN A 84 6.85 1.02 0.15
CA ASN A 84 7.40 1.64 1.34
C ASN A 84 8.85 2.06 1.13
N LEU A 85 9.22 3.18 1.69
CA LEU A 85 10.60 3.57 1.83
C LEU A 85 11.32 2.63 2.81
N LEU A 86 12.59 2.34 2.55
CA LEU A 86 13.42 1.48 3.39
C LEU A 86 14.46 2.30 4.16
N ASN A 87 14.71 1.91 5.40
CA ASN A 87 15.75 2.53 6.23
C ASN A 87 17.13 1.86 5.96
N ASN A 88 17.59 1.94 4.71
CA ASN A 88 18.81 1.28 4.23
C ASN A 88 19.82 2.22 3.56
N MET A 89 19.66 3.53 3.78
CA MET A 89 20.54 4.55 3.23
C MET A 89 20.58 5.81 4.10
N PRO A 90 21.62 6.65 4.01
CA PRO A 90 21.74 7.86 4.80
C PRO A 90 20.89 9.00 4.22
N TYR A 91 19.61 9.04 4.54
CA TYR A 91 18.65 10.02 4.01
C TYR A 91 19.09 11.47 4.22
N GLU A 92 19.72 11.79 5.35
CA GLU A 92 20.17 13.15 5.60
C GLU A 92 21.23 13.59 4.58
N VAL A 93 22.14 12.70 4.18
CA VAL A 93 23.13 12.96 3.11
C VAL A 93 22.43 13.20 1.77
N LEU A 94 21.39 12.41 1.47
CA LEU A 94 20.59 12.55 0.24
C LEU A 94 19.86 13.88 0.20
N PHE A 95 19.23 14.29 1.29
CA PHE A 95 18.55 15.59 1.41
C PHE A 95 19.50 16.77 1.29
N GLN A 96 20.69 16.70 1.92
CA GLN A 96 21.71 17.75 1.83
C GLN A 96 22.24 17.92 0.41
N ARG A 97 22.32 16.84 -0.35
CA ARG A 97 22.78 16.84 -1.74
C ARG A 97 21.67 17.14 -2.75
N GLY A 98 20.41 17.29 -2.31
CA GLY A 98 19.25 17.47 -3.19
C GLY A 98 18.90 16.24 -4.03
N ILE A 99 19.29 15.04 -3.58
CA ILE A 99 18.95 13.78 -4.23
C ILE A 99 17.56 13.35 -3.78
N HIS A 100 16.66 13.15 -4.73
CA HIS A 100 15.32 12.68 -4.43
C HIS A 100 15.30 11.18 -4.17
N VAL A 101 14.64 10.75 -3.10
CA VAL A 101 14.22 9.37 -2.93
C VAL A 101 12.70 9.35 -3.09
N VAL A 102 12.21 8.54 -4.01
CA VAL A 102 10.78 8.50 -4.33
C VAL A 102 10.27 7.07 -4.30
N THR A 103 8.95 6.90 -4.12
CA THR A 103 8.29 5.59 -4.16
C THR A 103 7.09 5.62 -5.09
N THR A 104 6.84 4.49 -5.74
CA THR A 104 5.70 4.26 -6.66
C THR A 104 4.50 3.65 -5.95
N GLY A 105 4.50 3.55 -4.63
CA GLY A 105 3.49 2.82 -3.83
C GLY A 105 2.04 3.21 -4.07
N GLN A 106 1.77 4.43 -4.55
CA GLN A 106 0.41 4.87 -4.87
C GLN A 106 -0.28 4.08 -6.00
N VAL A 107 0.46 3.34 -6.84
CA VAL A 107 -0.13 2.48 -7.89
C VAL A 107 -1.01 1.38 -7.30
N PHE A 108 -0.77 0.98 -6.05
CA PHE A 108 -1.53 -0.05 -5.37
C PHE A 108 -2.85 0.45 -4.76
N ALA A 109 -3.03 1.75 -4.66
CA ALA A 109 -4.17 2.31 -3.93
C ALA A 109 -5.53 1.92 -4.54
N GLU A 110 -5.67 2.02 -5.87
CA GLU A 110 -6.90 1.68 -6.57
C GLU A 110 -7.20 0.17 -6.51
N PRO A 111 -6.27 -0.74 -6.90
CA PRO A 111 -6.51 -2.18 -6.80
C PRO A 111 -6.89 -2.64 -5.38
N VAL A 112 -6.21 -2.12 -4.36
CA VAL A 112 -6.49 -2.46 -2.96
C VAL A 112 -7.84 -1.89 -2.51
N ALA A 113 -8.23 -0.71 -2.97
CA ALA A 113 -9.55 -0.16 -2.67
C ALA A 113 -10.69 -0.98 -3.31
N GLU A 114 -10.49 -1.48 -4.53
CA GLU A 114 -11.48 -2.33 -5.22
C GLU A 114 -11.69 -3.66 -4.50
N ILE A 115 -10.63 -4.35 -4.07
CA ILE A 115 -10.80 -5.59 -3.29
C ILE A 115 -11.43 -5.29 -1.93
N GLY A 116 -11.09 -4.14 -1.32
CA GLY A 116 -11.73 -3.68 -0.08
C GLY A 116 -13.24 -3.50 -0.23
N LEU A 117 -13.69 -2.87 -1.32
CA LEU A 117 -15.11 -2.78 -1.67
C LEU A 117 -15.72 -4.16 -1.90
N GLY A 118 -15.00 -5.05 -2.61
CA GLY A 118 -15.41 -6.44 -2.82
C GLY A 118 -15.63 -7.18 -1.51
N PHE A 119 -14.71 -7.04 -0.54
CA PHE A 119 -14.85 -7.60 0.80
C PHE A 119 -16.06 -7.03 1.55
N ALA A 120 -16.24 -5.73 1.50
CA ALA A 120 -17.39 -5.08 2.15
C ALA A 120 -18.72 -5.59 1.59
N LEU A 121 -18.86 -5.71 0.27
CA LEU A 121 -20.03 -6.26 -0.41
C LEU A 121 -20.22 -7.74 -0.06
N ALA A 122 -19.15 -8.53 -0.06
CA ALA A 122 -19.22 -9.95 0.26
C ALA A 122 -19.64 -10.19 1.72
N LEU A 123 -19.13 -9.42 2.67
CA LEU A 123 -19.55 -9.47 4.08
C LEU A 123 -20.98 -8.96 4.27
N ALA A 124 -21.33 -7.84 3.62
CA ALA A 124 -22.66 -7.22 3.74
C ALA A 124 -23.78 -8.14 3.25
N ARG A 125 -23.52 -8.92 2.23
CA ARG A 125 -24.54 -9.76 1.56
C ARG A 125 -24.34 -11.26 1.78
N GLY A 126 -23.32 -11.68 2.54
CA GLY A 126 -23.01 -13.09 2.79
C GLY A 126 -22.71 -13.89 1.52
N ILE A 127 -22.06 -13.24 0.52
CA ILE A 127 -21.88 -13.83 -0.84
C ILE A 127 -21.09 -15.13 -0.78
N VAL A 128 -19.99 -15.15 -0.01
CA VAL A 128 -19.11 -16.32 0.08
C VAL A 128 -19.86 -17.51 0.73
N ASP A 129 -20.54 -17.28 1.84
CA ASP A 129 -21.27 -18.33 2.53
C ASP A 129 -22.45 -18.83 1.69
N ALA A 130 -23.14 -17.94 0.95
CA ALA A 130 -24.21 -18.30 0.04
C ALA A 130 -23.72 -19.17 -1.14
N ASP A 131 -22.57 -18.86 -1.74
CA ASP A 131 -21.97 -19.68 -2.80
C ASP A 131 -21.58 -21.07 -2.28
N VAL A 132 -20.97 -21.14 -1.08
CA VAL A 132 -20.63 -22.42 -0.44
C VAL A 132 -21.88 -23.26 -0.19
N ALA A 133 -22.92 -22.67 0.40
CA ALA A 133 -24.19 -23.35 0.68
C ALA A 133 -24.85 -23.85 -0.62
N PHE A 134 -24.84 -23.04 -1.67
CA PHE A 134 -25.40 -23.42 -2.96
C PHE A 134 -24.69 -24.63 -3.55
N ARG A 135 -23.36 -24.65 -3.54
CA ARG A 135 -22.56 -25.81 -4.02
C ARG A 135 -22.81 -27.09 -3.22
N GLN A 136 -23.22 -26.95 -1.95
CA GLN A 136 -23.54 -28.08 -1.06
C GLN A 136 -25.01 -28.50 -1.10
N GLY A 137 -25.88 -27.80 -1.84
CA GLY A 137 -27.32 -28.04 -1.88
C GLY A 137 -28.04 -27.72 -0.56
N SER A 138 -27.46 -26.82 0.24
CA SER A 138 -27.99 -26.38 1.55
C SER A 138 -28.38 -24.90 1.57
N GLU A 139 -28.54 -24.32 0.40
CA GLU A 139 -28.86 -22.89 0.22
C GLU A 139 -30.27 -22.55 0.76
N LEU A 140 -30.39 -21.30 1.22
CA LEU A 140 -31.67 -20.71 1.62
C LEU A 140 -32.17 -19.74 0.55
N TRP A 141 -33.40 -19.93 0.08
CA TRP A 141 -34.00 -19.15 -1.00
C TRP A 141 -34.69 -17.87 -0.46
N GLY A 142 -34.54 -16.79 -1.23
CA GLY A 142 -35.24 -15.52 -0.99
C GLY A 142 -34.90 -14.86 0.34
N GLY A 143 -35.88 -14.30 1.01
CA GLY A 143 -35.68 -13.52 2.23
C GLY A 143 -35.07 -14.30 3.40
N LYS A 144 -35.26 -15.63 3.45
CA LYS A 144 -34.65 -16.48 4.49
C LYS A 144 -33.15 -16.50 4.43
N GLY A 145 -32.57 -16.43 3.22
CA GLY A 145 -31.11 -16.33 3.01
C GLY A 145 -30.51 -14.97 3.32
N ASN A 146 -31.31 -13.95 3.55
CA ASN A 146 -30.89 -12.56 3.77
C ASN A 146 -31.09 -12.07 5.21
N ALA A 147 -31.29 -12.95 6.19
CA ALA A 147 -31.63 -12.54 7.57
C ALA A 147 -30.58 -11.61 8.21
N SER A 148 -29.30 -11.73 7.84
CA SER A 148 -28.20 -10.89 8.31
C SER A 148 -27.67 -9.92 7.24
N ALA A 149 -28.25 -9.94 6.04
CA ALA A 149 -27.78 -9.10 4.93
C ALA A 149 -28.13 -7.63 5.14
N ARG A 150 -27.25 -6.75 4.71
CA ARG A 150 -27.41 -5.29 4.78
C ARG A 150 -26.90 -4.60 3.54
N LEU A 151 -27.26 -3.34 3.36
CA LEU A 151 -26.76 -2.50 2.26
C LEU A 151 -25.55 -1.69 2.73
N ILE A 152 -24.61 -1.47 1.79
CA ILE A 152 -23.61 -0.42 1.96
C ILE A 152 -24.24 0.94 1.63
N ALA A 153 -25.21 0.98 0.71
CA ALA A 153 -25.87 2.22 0.35
C ALA A 153 -26.55 2.87 1.57
N GLY A 154 -26.15 4.11 1.85
CA GLY A 154 -26.68 4.88 2.99
C GLY A 154 -26.16 4.44 4.36
N SER A 155 -25.16 3.52 4.43
CA SER A 155 -24.57 3.07 5.70
C SER A 155 -23.57 4.08 6.27
N GLU A 156 -23.16 3.83 7.49
CA GLU A 156 -22.09 4.55 8.19
C GLU A 156 -20.75 3.84 7.96
N ILE A 157 -19.83 4.50 7.29
CA ILE A 157 -18.51 3.96 6.94
C ILE A 157 -17.44 4.68 7.74
N GLY A 158 -16.50 3.91 8.31
CA GLY A 158 -15.30 4.39 8.95
C GLY A 158 -14.05 4.07 8.10
N ILE A 159 -13.14 5.00 8.00
CA ILE A 159 -11.81 4.77 7.40
C ILE A 159 -10.75 5.17 8.42
N VAL A 160 -9.83 4.27 8.70
CA VAL A 160 -8.67 4.51 9.56
C VAL A 160 -7.44 4.70 8.67
N GLY A 161 -6.95 5.94 8.57
CA GLY A 161 -5.89 6.36 7.65
C GLY A 161 -6.42 6.88 6.31
N PHE A 162 -6.00 8.09 5.91
CA PHE A 162 -6.50 8.77 4.69
C PHE A 162 -5.37 9.16 3.72
N GLY A 163 -4.36 8.30 3.60
CA GLY A 163 -3.34 8.37 2.57
C GLY A 163 -3.91 8.00 1.17
N ASP A 164 -3.04 7.52 0.29
CA ASP A 164 -3.44 7.17 -1.09
C ASP A 164 -4.55 6.11 -1.12
N LEU A 165 -4.45 5.08 -0.27
CA LEU A 165 -5.48 4.03 -0.14
C LEU A 165 -6.80 4.57 0.42
N GLY A 166 -6.75 5.38 1.48
CA GLY A 166 -7.98 5.98 2.06
C GLY A 166 -8.72 6.86 1.05
N LYS A 167 -7.98 7.65 0.27
CA LYS A 167 -8.53 8.45 -0.83
C LYS A 167 -9.12 7.58 -1.96
N ALA A 168 -8.47 6.47 -2.29
CA ALA A 168 -8.99 5.52 -3.27
C ALA A 168 -10.28 4.85 -2.77
N LEU A 169 -10.31 4.41 -1.50
CA LEU A 169 -11.53 3.88 -0.86
C LEU A 169 -12.69 4.88 -0.93
N ARG A 170 -12.44 6.16 -0.60
CA ARG A 170 -13.46 7.20 -0.72
C ARG A 170 -14.00 7.29 -2.15
N ARG A 171 -13.15 7.20 -3.18
CA ARG A 171 -13.58 7.25 -4.59
C ARG A 171 -14.47 6.07 -4.96
N VAL A 172 -14.06 4.82 -4.66
CA VAL A 172 -14.85 3.63 -5.01
C VAL A 172 -16.16 3.53 -4.22
N LEU A 173 -16.23 4.15 -3.04
CA LEU A 173 -17.42 4.20 -2.20
C LEU A 173 -18.38 5.35 -2.56
N SER A 174 -18.01 6.26 -3.45
CA SER A 174 -18.79 7.48 -3.73
C SER A 174 -20.22 7.22 -4.23
N GLY A 175 -20.43 6.13 -4.98
CA GLY A 175 -21.74 5.76 -5.54
C GLY A 175 -22.75 5.24 -4.51
N PHE A 176 -22.32 4.88 -3.29
CA PHE A 176 -23.16 4.27 -2.28
C PHE A 176 -23.92 5.28 -1.41
N ARG A 177 -23.67 6.57 -1.54
CA ARG A 177 -24.30 7.61 -0.71
C ARG A 177 -24.16 7.35 0.81
N ALA A 178 -23.06 6.70 1.18
CA ALA A 178 -22.72 6.40 2.57
C ALA A 178 -22.12 7.64 3.24
N ARG A 179 -22.29 7.75 4.54
CA ARG A 179 -21.60 8.74 5.35
C ARG A 179 -20.23 8.20 5.72
N ILE A 180 -19.17 8.90 5.32
CA ILE A 180 -17.79 8.43 5.50
C ILE A 180 -17.12 9.27 6.58
N ARG A 181 -16.77 8.64 7.72
CA ARG A 181 -15.95 9.21 8.79
C ARG A 181 -14.52 8.74 8.66
N VAL A 182 -13.59 9.63 8.90
CA VAL A 182 -12.16 9.35 8.76
C VAL A 182 -11.41 9.73 10.04
N PHE A 183 -10.62 8.81 10.54
CA PHE A 183 -9.58 9.06 11.50
C PHE A 183 -8.22 9.05 10.80
N ASP A 184 -7.55 10.19 10.80
CA ASP A 184 -6.15 10.32 10.40
C ASP A 184 -5.48 11.38 11.30
N PRO A 185 -4.54 10.99 12.18
CA PRO A 185 -3.96 11.91 13.14
C PRO A 185 -2.96 12.91 12.54
N TRP A 186 -2.58 12.73 11.27
CA TRP A 186 -1.55 13.54 10.62
C TRP A 186 -2.10 14.53 9.61
N LEU A 187 -3.34 14.35 9.19
CA LEU A 187 -3.98 15.25 8.24
C LEU A 187 -4.81 16.32 8.97
N PRO A 188 -4.70 17.60 8.57
CA PRO A 188 -5.61 18.63 9.01
C PRO A 188 -7.07 18.28 8.67
N GLN A 189 -8.01 18.66 9.53
CA GLN A 189 -9.45 18.42 9.29
C GLN A 189 -9.92 19.02 7.96
N SER A 190 -9.43 20.19 7.58
CA SER A 190 -9.75 20.83 6.30
C SER A 190 -9.45 19.93 5.09
N ILE A 191 -8.34 19.20 5.12
CA ILE A 191 -8.00 18.26 4.03
C ILE A 191 -9.02 17.13 3.94
N LEU A 192 -9.53 16.62 5.06
CA LEU A 192 -10.56 15.60 5.08
C LEU A 192 -11.88 16.16 4.54
N GLU A 193 -12.30 17.34 5.00
CA GLU A 193 -13.52 18.03 4.54
C GLU A 193 -13.48 18.35 3.05
N GLU A 194 -12.36 18.86 2.51
CA GLU A 194 -12.15 19.11 1.08
C GLU A 194 -12.30 17.84 0.23
N ASN A 195 -11.97 16.67 0.81
CA ASN A 195 -12.18 15.39 0.15
C ASN A 195 -13.61 14.82 0.35
N GLY A 196 -14.52 15.58 0.99
CA GLY A 196 -15.91 15.21 1.19
C GLY A 196 -16.10 14.05 2.16
N VAL A 197 -15.24 13.99 3.20
CA VAL A 197 -15.35 13.03 4.31
C VAL A 197 -15.41 13.78 5.64
N GLU A 198 -15.99 13.16 6.66
CA GLU A 198 -16.15 13.73 7.99
C GLU A 198 -14.93 13.40 8.86
N PRO A 199 -14.18 14.40 9.35
CA PRO A 199 -13.14 14.18 10.34
C PRO A 199 -13.74 13.59 11.63
N ALA A 200 -13.12 12.56 12.18
CA ALA A 200 -13.60 11.91 13.39
C ALA A 200 -12.45 11.37 14.25
N SER A 201 -12.69 11.23 15.55
CA SER A 201 -11.80 10.48 16.42
C SER A 201 -11.82 8.99 16.10
N LEU A 202 -10.75 8.26 16.47
CA LEU A 202 -10.74 6.80 16.32
C LEU A 202 -11.96 6.16 17.01
N GLN A 203 -12.29 6.61 18.21
CA GLN A 203 -13.44 6.13 18.96
C GLN A 203 -14.76 6.31 18.20
N GLU A 204 -14.95 7.46 17.54
CA GLU A 204 -16.15 7.69 16.74
C GLU A 204 -16.20 6.81 15.50
N VAL A 205 -15.04 6.62 14.82
CA VAL A 205 -14.94 5.69 13.69
C VAL A 205 -15.34 4.28 14.13
N LEU A 206 -14.81 3.80 15.25
CA LEU A 206 -15.10 2.44 15.74
C LEU A 206 -16.56 2.28 16.20
N THR A 207 -17.10 3.22 16.98
CA THR A 207 -18.43 3.08 17.61
C THR A 207 -19.58 3.44 16.70
N LYS A 208 -19.36 4.26 15.67
CA LYS A 208 -20.45 4.79 14.83
C LYS A 208 -20.53 4.16 13.44
N SER A 209 -19.61 3.26 13.07
CA SER A 209 -19.54 2.72 11.71
C SER A 209 -20.10 1.30 11.61
N ASP A 210 -20.74 1.01 10.48
CA ASP A 210 -21.21 -0.31 10.08
C ASP A 210 -20.12 -1.09 9.33
N PHE A 211 -19.28 -0.37 8.59
CA PHE A 211 -18.13 -0.88 7.86
C PHE A 211 -16.90 -0.06 8.21
N ILE A 212 -15.80 -0.70 8.60
CA ILE A 212 -14.55 -0.04 8.97
C ILE A 212 -13.44 -0.57 8.09
N PHE A 213 -12.84 0.34 7.31
CA PHE A 213 -11.69 0.05 6.44
C PHE A 213 -10.42 0.54 7.12
N VAL A 214 -9.43 -0.35 7.25
CA VAL A 214 -8.12 0.00 7.80
C VAL A 214 -7.12 0.18 6.66
N ALA A 215 -6.77 1.44 6.43
CA ALA A 215 -5.84 1.92 5.40
C ALA A 215 -4.59 2.59 6.00
N ALA A 216 -4.44 2.55 7.32
CA ALA A 216 -3.35 3.20 8.05
C ALA A 216 -2.00 2.58 7.69
N ALA A 217 -1.01 3.42 7.38
CA ALA A 217 0.37 2.98 7.25
C ALA A 217 0.92 2.54 8.62
N VAL A 218 1.87 1.60 8.60
CA VAL A 218 2.58 1.21 9.81
C VAL A 218 3.69 2.20 10.11
N THR A 219 3.76 2.62 11.36
CA THR A 219 4.82 3.47 11.89
C THR A 219 5.40 2.85 13.15
N SER A 220 6.45 3.44 13.69
CA SER A 220 7.02 3.04 14.98
C SER A 220 6.04 3.23 16.15
N GLU A 221 4.98 4.04 15.97
CA GLU A 221 4.08 4.49 17.05
C GLU A 221 2.72 3.78 17.06
N ASN A 222 2.35 3.03 16.00
CA ASN A 222 1.00 2.48 15.85
C ASN A 222 0.95 0.95 15.74
N SER A 223 1.94 0.25 16.27
CA SER A 223 1.91 -1.21 16.33
C SER A 223 0.76 -1.68 17.24
N LYS A 224 -0.09 -2.57 16.70
CA LYS A 224 -1.22 -3.20 17.41
C LYS A 224 -2.17 -2.23 18.13
N PHE A 225 -2.31 -0.99 17.62
CA PHE A 225 -3.15 0.02 18.27
C PHE A 225 -4.66 -0.31 18.19
N LEU A 226 -5.05 -1.20 17.27
CA LEU A 226 -6.39 -1.76 17.19
C LEU A 226 -6.40 -3.12 17.91
N GLY A 227 -6.63 -3.10 19.21
CA GLY A 227 -6.66 -4.27 20.08
C GLY A 227 -8.07 -4.61 20.61
N THR A 228 -8.13 -5.40 21.68
CA THR A 228 -9.37 -5.94 22.26
C THR A 228 -10.41 -4.86 22.54
N GLU A 229 -10.02 -3.74 23.15
CA GLU A 229 -10.93 -2.64 23.48
C GLU A 229 -11.52 -1.98 22.23
N ALA A 230 -10.69 -1.82 21.19
CA ALA A 230 -11.11 -1.29 19.90
C ALA A 230 -12.22 -2.18 19.30
N PHE A 231 -12.00 -3.49 19.23
CA PHE A 231 -12.98 -4.42 18.69
C PHE A 231 -14.25 -4.51 19.56
N ALA A 232 -14.10 -4.51 20.88
CA ALA A 232 -15.25 -4.54 21.79
C ALA A 232 -16.13 -3.27 21.68
N SER A 233 -15.55 -2.13 21.32
CA SER A 233 -16.28 -0.87 21.15
C SER A 233 -17.07 -0.77 19.84
N MET A 234 -16.79 -1.64 18.86
CA MET A 234 -17.48 -1.64 17.58
C MET A 234 -18.93 -2.06 17.71
N ARG A 235 -19.76 -1.61 16.79
CA ARG A 235 -21.17 -2.06 16.71
C ARG A 235 -21.23 -3.57 16.52
N ARG A 236 -22.18 -4.21 17.18
CA ARG A 236 -22.45 -5.63 16.94
C ARG A 236 -22.77 -5.87 15.46
N GLY A 237 -22.10 -6.82 14.85
CA GLY A 237 -22.21 -7.14 13.42
C GLY A 237 -21.47 -6.17 12.50
N ALA A 238 -20.71 -5.20 13.00
CA ALA A 238 -19.89 -4.36 12.16
C ALA A 238 -18.92 -5.18 11.32
N ALA A 239 -18.60 -4.70 10.13
CA ALA A 239 -17.60 -5.32 9.25
C ALA A 239 -16.26 -4.60 9.35
N PHE A 240 -15.22 -5.34 9.71
CA PHE A 240 -13.84 -4.85 9.79
C PHE A 240 -13.04 -5.34 8.59
N ILE A 241 -12.49 -4.43 7.79
CA ILE A 241 -11.78 -4.73 6.54
C ILE A 241 -10.34 -4.24 6.66
N LEU A 242 -9.41 -5.18 6.79
CA LEU A 242 -7.98 -4.90 6.94
C LEU A 242 -7.28 -4.99 5.59
N LEU A 243 -6.74 -3.86 5.11
CA LEU A 243 -6.18 -3.73 3.77
C LEU A 243 -4.73 -3.25 3.75
N SER A 244 -4.24 -2.64 4.83
CA SER A 244 -2.92 -2.02 4.84
C SER A 244 -1.82 -2.97 5.29
N ARG A 245 -1.71 -3.23 6.58
CA ARG A 245 -0.73 -4.14 7.19
C ARG A 245 -1.30 -4.71 8.48
N ALA A 246 -0.99 -5.97 8.77
CA ALA A 246 -1.48 -6.63 9.98
C ALA A 246 -0.87 -6.08 11.27
N ASP A 247 0.28 -5.46 11.20
CA ASP A 247 0.97 -4.90 12.38
C ASP A 247 0.22 -3.79 13.11
N VAL A 248 -0.73 -3.14 12.47
CA VAL A 248 -1.57 -2.12 13.13
C VAL A 248 -2.66 -2.73 14.00
N VAL A 249 -2.85 -4.06 13.91
CA VAL A 249 -3.92 -4.82 14.56
C VAL A 249 -3.34 -5.86 15.51
N ASP A 250 -3.92 -6.01 16.69
CA ASP A 250 -3.80 -7.24 17.46
C ASP A 250 -4.66 -8.32 16.78
N PHE A 251 -3.99 -9.17 16.00
CA PHE A 251 -4.69 -10.12 15.13
C PHE A 251 -5.40 -11.23 15.93
N ASP A 252 -4.88 -11.59 17.12
CA ASP A 252 -5.53 -12.56 18.01
C ASP A 252 -6.81 -11.96 18.60
N ALA A 253 -6.78 -10.70 19.00
CA ALA A 253 -7.97 -9.97 19.44
C ALA A 253 -9.02 -9.84 18.33
N LEU A 254 -8.59 -9.59 17.07
CA LEU A 254 -9.49 -9.58 15.91
C LEU A 254 -10.17 -10.95 15.73
N MET A 255 -9.39 -12.04 15.74
CA MET A 255 -9.94 -13.40 15.62
C MET A 255 -10.92 -13.73 16.75
N ALA A 256 -10.61 -13.34 17.98
CA ALA A 256 -11.50 -13.53 19.13
C ALA A 256 -12.84 -12.78 18.97
N ALA A 257 -12.80 -11.53 18.52
CA ALA A 257 -13.99 -10.71 18.26
C ALA A 257 -14.87 -11.31 17.14
N VAL A 258 -14.27 -11.86 16.09
CA VAL A 258 -15.00 -12.56 15.03
C VAL A 258 -15.55 -13.90 15.53
N SER A 259 -14.75 -14.68 16.26
CA SER A 259 -15.15 -15.99 16.81
C SER A 259 -16.34 -15.89 17.76
N SER A 260 -16.43 -14.80 18.54
CA SER A 260 -17.57 -14.52 19.42
C SER A 260 -18.83 -14.10 18.67
N GLY A 261 -18.75 -13.86 17.36
CA GLY A 261 -19.85 -13.32 16.55
C GLY A 261 -20.20 -11.86 16.88
N HIS A 262 -19.26 -11.12 17.52
CA HIS A 262 -19.45 -9.69 17.77
C HIS A 262 -19.33 -8.87 16.49
N ILE A 263 -18.31 -9.16 15.66
CA ILE A 263 -18.09 -8.53 14.36
C ILE A 263 -17.86 -9.58 13.27
N VAL A 264 -17.85 -9.16 12.02
CA VAL A 264 -17.35 -9.93 10.89
C VAL A 264 -16.12 -9.23 10.31
N ALA A 265 -15.22 -9.98 9.66
CA ALA A 265 -14.00 -9.39 9.16
C ALA A 265 -13.59 -9.90 7.78
N ALA A 266 -12.75 -9.11 7.11
CA ALA A 266 -11.98 -9.53 5.94
C ALA A 266 -10.56 -9.00 6.02
N SER A 267 -9.60 -9.78 5.55
CA SER A 267 -8.21 -9.37 5.49
C SER A 267 -7.50 -9.89 4.24
N ASP A 268 -6.64 -9.03 3.67
CA ASP A 268 -5.69 -9.41 2.64
C ASP A 268 -4.28 -9.59 3.20
N VAL A 269 -4.03 -9.19 4.45
CA VAL A 269 -2.72 -9.16 5.08
C VAL A 269 -2.72 -9.87 6.44
N TYR A 270 -1.58 -10.48 6.81
CA TYR A 270 -1.45 -11.30 8.02
C TYR A 270 -0.16 -10.97 8.79
N PRO A 271 -0.10 -11.28 10.10
CA PRO A 271 1.11 -11.05 10.91
C PRO A 271 2.33 -11.83 10.43
N GLU A 272 2.11 -13.02 9.85
CA GLU A 272 3.11 -13.89 9.25
C GLU A 272 2.64 -14.26 7.85
N GLU A 273 3.51 -14.09 6.87
CA GLU A 273 3.24 -14.40 5.46
C GLU A 273 4.45 -15.14 4.86
N PRO A 274 4.25 -16.34 4.29
CA PRO A 274 3.00 -17.08 4.11
C PRO A 274 2.40 -17.58 5.43
N LEU A 275 1.06 -17.51 5.52
CA LEU A 275 0.32 -17.99 6.70
C LEU A 275 0.42 -19.50 6.85
N PRO A 276 0.77 -20.06 8.05
CA PRO A 276 0.85 -21.49 8.28
C PRO A 276 -0.41 -22.26 7.85
N PRO A 277 -0.28 -23.50 7.32
CA PRO A 277 -1.43 -24.28 6.82
C PRO A 277 -2.49 -24.58 7.88
N ASP A 278 -2.13 -24.65 9.14
CA ASP A 278 -2.99 -24.96 10.29
C ASP A 278 -3.46 -23.73 11.07
N HIS A 279 -3.14 -22.52 10.59
CA HIS A 279 -3.49 -21.30 11.29
C HIS A 279 -5.01 -21.15 11.45
N PRO A 280 -5.55 -20.84 12.66
CA PRO A 280 -6.98 -20.86 12.98
C PRO A 280 -7.84 -19.96 12.10
N VAL A 281 -7.30 -18.84 11.60
CA VAL A 281 -8.03 -17.92 10.72
C VAL A 281 -8.56 -18.61 9.46
N ARG A 282 -7.92 -19.71 9.02
CA ARG A 282 -8.28 -20.42 7.77
C ARG A 282 -9.69 -21.01 7.81
N SER A 283 -10.15 -21.43 8.99
CA SER A 283 -11.48 -22.03 9.22
C SER A 283 -12.44 -21.11 9.95
N LEU A 284 -12.00 -19.90 10.33
CA LEU A 284 -12.81 -18.98 11.13
C LEU A 284 -14.04 -18.51 10.32
N LYS A 285 -15.25 -18.81 10.82
CA LYS A 285 -16.50 -18.33 10.21
C LYS A 285 -16.66 -16.82 10.41
N GLY A 286 -17.29 -16.15 9.45
CA GLY A 286 -17.44 -14.69 9.48
C GLY A 286 -16.16 -13.93 9.12
N PHE A 287 -15.13 -14.64 8.61
CA PHE A 287 -13.88 -14.05 8.16
C PHE A 287 -13.63 -14.36 6.68
N ILE A 288 -13.52 -13.36 5.82
CA ILE A 288 -13.11 -13.50 4.41
C ILE A 288 -11.60 -13.27 4.31
N ARG A 289 -10.93 -14.07 3.48
CA ARG A 289 -9.47 -14.12 3.38
C ARG A 289 -9.00 -13.94 1.95
N SER A 290 -7.90 -13.24 1.78
CA SER A 290 -7.12 -13.18 0.57
C SER A 290 -5.64 -13.23 0.95
N ALA A 291 -4.77 -13.66 0.04
CA ALA A 291 -3.37 -13.96 0.33
C ALA A 291 -2.45 -12.84 -0.15
N HIS A 292 -2.58 -11.64 0.41
CA HIS A 292 -1.81 -10.41 0.12
C HIS A 292 -1.68 -10.14 -1.39
N ARG A 293 -2.79 -10.28 -2.10
CA ARG A 293 -2.85 -10.17 -3.56
C ARG A 293 -3.58 -8.94 -4.08
N ALA A 294 -4.12 -8.11 -3.17
CA ALA A 294 -4.97 -6.99 -3.55
C ALA A 294 -4.29 -6.01 -4.50
N GLY A 295 -3.00 -5.70 -4.27
CA GLY A 295 -2.24 -4.78 -5.09
C GLY A 295 -1.50 -5.42 -6.28
N ALA A 296 -1.37 -6.77 -6.31
CA ALA A 296 -0.50 -7.49 -7.24
C ALA A 296 -1.15 -7.69 -8.63
N LEU A 297 -1.51 -6.60 -9.30
CA LEU A 297 -2.04 -6.60 -10.65
C LEU A 297 -0.97 -6.18 -11.65
N ASP A 298 -0.91 -6.86 -12.81
CA ASP A 298 0.01 -6.51 -13.89
C ASP A 298 -0.12 -5.02 -14.31
N SER A 299 -1.35 -4.53 -14.43
CA SER A 299 -1.63 -3.13 -14.73
C SER A 299 -1.09 -2.15 -13.69
N ALA A 300 -1.07 -2.52 -12.41
CA ALA A 300 -0.50 -1.70 -11.36
C ALA A 300 1.04 -1.70 -11.43
N PHE A 301 1.64 -2.86 -11.69
CA PHE A 301 3.08 -2.95 -11.87
C PHE A 301 3.57 -2.15 -13.07
N LYS A 302 2.89 -2.23 -14.23
CA LYS A 302 3.26 -1.45 -15.43
C LYS A 302 3.17 0.06 -15.21
N LYS A 303 2.20 0.52 -14.41
CA LYS A 303 2.09 1.94 -14.00
C LYS A 303 3.32 2.44 -13.23
N MET A 304 4.08 1.57 -12.54
CA MET A 304 5.32 2.00 -11.87
C MET A 304 6.33 2.53 -12.87
N GLY A 305 6.56 1.77 -13.95
CA GLY A 305 7.48 2.16 -15.00
C GLY A 305 7.11 3.48 -15.67
N ASP A 306 5.82 3.68 -15.95
CA ASP A 306 5.32 4.95 -16.50
C ASP A 306 5.65 6.13 -15.59
N MET A 307 5.37 5.99 -14.28
CA MET A 307 5.65 7.04 -13.28
C MET A 307 7.15 7.32 -13.14
N VAL A 308 7.97 6.26 -13.15
CA VAL A 308 9.44 6.36 -13.10
C VAL A 308 9.94 7.16 -14.30
N LEU A 309 9.51 6.82 -15.51
CA LEU A 309 9.93 7.52 -16.73
C LEU A 309 9.48 8.98 -16.75
N GLU A 310 8.23 9.26 -16.38
CA GLU A 310 7.71 10.62 -16.33
C GLU A 310 8.53 11.50 -15.36
N ASP A 311 8.89 10.97 -14.20
CA ASP A 311 9.69 11.70 -13.23
C ASP A 311 11.17 11.84 -13.64
N MET A 312 11.76 10.82 -14.28
CA MET A 312 13.09 10.94 -14.88
C MET A 312 13.11 12.05 -15.95
N ASP A 313 12.11 12.10 -16.83
CA ASP A 313 11.97 13.15 -17.85
C ASP A 313 11.78 14.56 -17.23
N LEU A 314 11.04 14.67 -16.14
CA LEU A 314 10.88 15.93 -15.40
C LEU A 314 12.25 16.38 -14.83
N MET A 315 12.95 15.48 -14.15
CA MET A 315 14.23 15.79 -13.54
C MET A 315 15.32 16.12 -14.56
N ASP A 316 15.29 15.51 -15.76
CA ASP A 316 16.22 15.85 -16.84
C ASP A 316 15.99 17.24 -17.39
N ARG A 317 14.78 17.76 -17.30
CA ARG A 317 14.43 19.15 -17.61
C ARG A 317 14.67 20.13 -16.46
N GLY A 318 15.26 19.66 -15.34
CA GLY A 318 15.52 20.48 -14.16
C GLY A 318 14.30 20.71 -13.25
N LEU A 319 13.23 19.94 -13.43
CA LEU A 319 12.03 19.98 -12.58
C LEU A 319 12.09 18.90 -11.48
N PRO A 320 11.40 19.06 -10.36
CA PRO A 320 11.31 18.01 -9.34
C PRO A 320 10.44 16.84 -9.82
N PRO A 321 10.59 15.63 -9.23
CA PRO A 321 9.65 14.54 -9.47
C PRO A 321 8.27 14.91 -8.96
N MET A 322 7.22 14.56 -9.73
CA MET A 322 5.84 14.95 -9.47
C MET A 322 4.87 13.76 -9.43
N ARG A 323 5.26 12.64 -10.02
CA ARG A 323 4.41 11.45 -10.14
C ARG A 323 4.59 10.49 -8.97
N CYS A 324 5.83 10.24 -8.62
CA CYS A 324 6.18 9.40 -7.49
C CYS A 324 6.12 10.20 -6.19
N LYS A 325 5.81 9.54 -5.10
CA LYS A 325 5.77 10.16 -3.77
C LYS A 325 7.19 10.34 -3.23
N ARG A 326 7.55 11.56 -2.90
CA ARG A 326 8.89 11.88 -2.36
C ARG A 326 9.01 11.48 -0.90
N ALA A 327 10.21 11.03 -0.52
CA ALA A 327 10.63 10.98 0.85
C ALA A 327 10.80 12.40 1.39
N GLU A 328 10.20 12.66 2.54
CA GLU A 328 10.35 13.91 3.29
C GLU A 328 10.95 13.59 4.66
N ARG A 329 11.66 14.54 5.28
CA ARG A 329 12.32 14.33 6.60
C ARG A 329 11.34 13.78 7.64
N GLU A 330 10.13 14.32 7.66
CA GLU A 330 9.08 13.95 8.59
C GLU A 330 8.59 12.51 8.38
N THR A 331 8.49 12.06 7.14
CA THR A 331 8.07 10.69 6.82
C THR A 331 9.19 9.69 7.08
N VAL A 332 10.43 10.05 6.75
CA VAL A 332 11.61 9.22 6.97
C VAL A 332 11.87 8.97 8.46
N SER A 333 11.68 9.98 9.31
CA SER A 333 11.88 9.87 10.77
C SER A 333 10.92 8.86 11.43
N ARG A 334 9.82 8.49 10.78
CA ARG A 334 8.80 7.57 11.26
C ARG A 334 8.78 6.22 10.54
N MET A 335 9.78 5.97 9.68
CA MET A 335 9.87 4.70 8.96
C MET A 335 10.11 3.52 9.88
N ARG A 336 9.66 2.35 9.45
CA ARG A 336 10.06 1.08 10.05
C ARG A 336 11.56 0.87 9.90
N SER A 337 12.16 0.30 10.94
CA SER A 337 13.58 -0.09 10.91
C SER A 337 13.84 -1.39 10.11
N LYS A 338 12.80 -2.12 9.68
CA LYS A 338 12.94 -3.39 8.95
C LYS A 338 12.09 -3.40 7.69
N PRO A 339 12.62 -3.88 6.55
CA PRO A 339 11.84 -4.19 5.36
C PRO A 339 10.73 -5.20 5.68
N VAL A 340 9.61 -5.12 4.97
CA VAL A 340 8.65 -6.22 4.96
C VAL A 340 9.31 -7.37 4.20
N ALA A 341 9.48 -8.53 4.83
CA ALA A 341 9.94 -9.71 4.10
C ALA A 341 8.87 -10.04 3.04
N VAL A 342 9.26 -9.96 1.78
CA VAL A 342 8.47 -10.45 0.66
C VAL A 342 9.08 -11.81 0.32
N ASN A 343 8.41 -12.89 0.73
CA ASN A 343 8.76 -14.25 0.32
C ASN A 343 8.05 -14.58 -0.98
#